data_8b772a4ef809c3da0e24852e354c447b
#
_entry.id   8b772a4ef809c3da0e24852e354c447b
#
_cell.length_a   1.000
_cell.length_b   1.000
_cell.length_c   1.000
_cell.angle_alpha   90.00
_cell.angle_beta   90.00
_cell.angle_gamma   90.00
#
_symmetry.space_group_name_H-M   'P 1'
#
loop_
_entity.id
_entity.type
_entity.pdbx_description
1 polymer ?
#
loop_
_entity_poly.entity_id
_entity_poly.type
_entity_poly.pdbx_seq_one_letter_code
_entity_poly.pdbx_strand_id
1 'polypeptide(L)'
;QRQMCIRDRDKLIDYLQSMPDNITYSISGDLKHIAKFDKLVDFLNQYNSSKKIICNYINFAIPASVCKNIFLYKIHIHFPIDIKQLIITTQSLKDQNNLFELIFDIASLDDYLKAWEIIEEYQIDKYQFNPIYTGYNIDFFKENVFLKKSDILSTSMSIKDFFIKQMINNNDFGKINIMPNGDVHSNINYPALGNICTHSIFELIQKEIEEGKSWLRVRNQEPCNACIYQWLCPSPSDYEIMIGQTNLCHVNIHNPNCENL
;
A
#
# COMPACT_ATOMS: atom_id res chain seq x y z
N GLN A 1 17.40 -0.46 -18.44
CA GLN A 1 16.31 -1.45 -18.26
C GLN A 1 16.88 -2.85 -18.47
N ARG A 2 17.18 -3.56 -17.39
CA ARG A 2 17.51 -4.99 -17.49
C ARG A 2 16.18 -5.74 -17.67
N GLN A 3 15.96 -6.31 -18.85
CA GLN A 3 14.92 -7.32 -19.04
C GLN A 3 15.13 -8.41 -17.99
N MET A 4 14.12 -8.66 -17.18
CA MET A 4 14.12 -9.76 -16.24
C MET A 4 14.26 -11.06 -17.04
N CYS A 5 15.34 -11.79 -16.85
CA CYS A 5 15.68 -13.00 -17.60
C CYS A 5 14.65 -14.10 -17.30
N ILE A 6 14.39 -14.97 -18.26
CA ILE A 6 13.43 -16.09 -18.16
C ILE A 6 13.72 -17.00 -16.94
N ARG A 7 14.98 -17.14 -16.57
CA ARG A 7 15.43 -17.89 -15.38
C ARG A 7 14.94 -17.28 -14.05
N ASP A 8 14.81 -15.96 -13.98
CA ASP A 8 14.46 -15.28 -12.72
C ASP A 8 12.99 -15.48 -12.35
N ARG A 9 12.12 -15.84 -13.29
CA ARG A 9 10.69 -16.07 -13.06
C ARG A 9 10.33 -17.47 -12.62
N ASP A 10 11.00 -18.46 -13.16
CA ASP A 10 10.87 -19.82 -12.65
C ASP A 10 11.33 -19.81 -11.17
N LYS A 11 12.39 -19.04 -10.86
CA LYS A 11 12.82 -18.79 -9.48
C LYS A 11 11.78 -18.02 -8.65
N LEU A 12 11.07 -17.05 -9.21
CA LEU A 12 10.00 -16.37 -8.49
C LEU A 12 8.87 -17.35 -8.13
N ILE A 13 8.46 -18.20 -9.06
CA ILE A 13 7.43 -19.22 -8.82
C ILE A 13 7.93 -20.21 -7.77
N ASP A 14 9.15 -20.73 -7.90
CA ASP A 14 9.75 -21.62 -6.92
C ASP A 14 9.83 -20.97 -5.52
N TYR A 15 10.19 -19.67 -5.48
CA TYR A 15 10.22 -18.91 -4.25
C TYR A 15 8.82 -18.76 -3.63
N LEU A 16 7.80 -18.44 -4.45
CA LEU A 16 6.42 -18.33 -4.00
C LEU A 16 5.82 -19.68 -3.55
N GLN A 17 6.27 -20.80 -4.09
CA GLN A 17 5.86 -22.15 -3.64
C GLN A 17 6.29 -22.46 -2.21
N SER A 18 7.32 -21.79 -1.70
CA SER A 18 7.77 -21.93 -0.32
C SER A 18 6.95 -21.10 0.70
N MET A 19 6.00 -20.29 0.21
CA MET A 19 5.17 -19.44 1.05
C MET A 19 4.00 -20.22 1.67
N PRO A 20 3.48 -19.78 2.83
CA PRO A 20 2.26 -20.33 3.42
C PRO A 20 1.04 -20.12 2.51
N ASP A 21 0.05 -21.04 2.61
CA ASP A 21 -1.16 -21.01 1.77
C ASP A 21 -2.11 -19.84 2.06
N ASN A 22 -2.00 -19.21 3.24
CA ASN A 22 -2.94 -18.20 3.73
C ASN A 22 -2.47 -16.76 3.56
N ILE A 23 -1.63 -16.49 2.57
CA ILE A 23 -1.13 -15.14 2.30
C ILE A 23 -1.98 -14.41 1.24
N THR A 24 -1.89 -13.08 1.23
CA THR A 24 -2.47 -12.25 0.16
C THR A 24 -1.41 -11.89 -0.86
N TYR A 25 -1.69 -12.18 -2.13
CA TYR A 25 -0.84 -11.76 -3.24
C TYR A 25 -1.30 -10.42 -3.81
N SER A 26 -0.36 -9.50 -4.01
CA SER A 26 -0.62 -8.23 -4.70
C SER A 26 0.36 -8.05 -5.84
N ILE A 27 -0.15 -7.88 -7.06
CA ILE A 27 0.64 -7.59 -8.25
C ILE A 27 0.47 -6.12 -8.56
N SER A 28 1.58 -5.37 -8.58
CA SER A 28 1.57 -3.92 -8.82
C SER A 28 2.37 -3.56 -10.07
N GLY A 29 1.86 -2.62 -10.85
CA GLY A 29 2.54 -2.05 -12.00
C GLY A 29 1.78 -2.16 -13.32
N ASP A 30 2.52 -1.98 -14.43
CA ASP A 30 1.97 -2.08 -15.78
C ASP A 30 1.91 -3.54 -16.25
N LEU A 31 0.71 -4.09 -16.25
CA LEU A 31 0.48 -5.50 -16.57
C LEU A 31 0.86 -5.86 -18.00
N LYS A 32 0.81 -4.91 -18.94
CA LYS A 32 1.18 -5.13 -20.35
C LYS A 32 2.65 -5.49 -20.53
N HIS A 33 3.50 -5.04 -19.62
CA HIS A 33 4.94 -5.23 -19.68
C HIS A 33 5.43 -6.38 -18.79
N ILE A 34 4.52 -7.06 -18.07
CA ILE A 34 4.88 -8.25 -17.31
C ILE A 34 4.93 -9.42 -18.29
N ALA A 35 6.15 -9.75 -18.78
CA ALA A 35 6.33 -10.89 -19.65
C ALA A 35 5.95 -12.20 -18.94
N LYS A 36 5.28 -13.15 -19.62
CA LYS A 36 4.76 -14.42 -19.05
C LYS A 36 3.83 -14.21 -17.84
N PHE A 37 3.06 -13.12 -17.83
CA PHE A 37 2.05 -12.86 -16.81
C PHE A 37 1.09 -14.04 -16.64
N ASP A 38 0.74 -14.70 -17.75
CA ASP A 38 -0.14 -15.87 -17.77
C ASP A 38 0.35 -16.99 -16.83
N LYS A 39 1.65 -17.32 -16.86
CA LYS A 39 2.22 -18.36 -15.98
C LYS A 39 2.12 -18.00 -14.49
N LEU A 40 2.32 -16.72 -14.17
CA LEU A 40 2.16 -16.25 -12.78
C LEU A 40 0.69 -16.33 -12.35
N VAL A 41 -0.24 -15.94 -13.21
CA VAL A 41 -1.68 -16.07 -12.97
C VAL A 41 -2.09 -17.52 -12.79
N ASP A 42 -1.64 -18.41 -13.66
CA ASP A 42 -1.91 -19.86 -13.58
C ASP A 42 -1.38 -20.46 -12.28
N PHE A 43 -0.19 -20.05 -11.86
CA PHE A 43 0.36 -20.44 -10.58
C PHE A 43 -0.51 -19.93 -9.42
N LEU A 44 -0.85 -18.64 -9.39
CA LEU A 44 -1.65 -18.04 -8.34
C LEU A 44 -3.08 -18.62 -8.28
N ASN A 45 -3.62 -19.07 -9.39
CA ASN A 45 -4.95 -19.68 -9.45
C ASN A 45 -5.05 -21.03 -8.73
N GLN A 46 -3.91 -21.68 -8.47
CA GLN A 46 -3.87 -22.93 -7.72
C GLN A 46 -4.11 -22.74 -6.21
N TYR A 47 -3.98 -21.50 -5.71
CA TYR A 47 -4.13 -21.17 -4.30
C TYR A 47 -5.47 -20.48 -4.03
N ASN A 48 -6.12 -20.83 -2.93
CA ASN A 48 -7.34 -20.18 -2.46
C ASN A 48 -7.02 -18.91 -1.63
N SER A 49 -6.06 -18.15 -2.06
CA SER A 49 -5.58 -16.92 -1.40
C SER A 49 -6.27 -15.68 -1.95
N SER A 50 -6.38 -14.63 -1.15
CA SER A 50 -6.80 -13.32 -1.65
C SER A 50 -5.77 -12.76 -2.65
N LYS A 51 -6.24 -12.26 -3.79
CA LYS A 51 -5.38 -11.76 -4.86
C LYS A 51 -5.81 -10.37 -5.27
N LYS A 52 -4.84 -9.47 -5.42
CA LYS A 52 -5.07 -8.08 -5.81
C LYS A 52 -4.20 -7.71 -7.01
N ILE A 53 -4.75 -6.90 -7.89
CA ILE A 53 -4.02 -6.22 -8.96
C ILE A 53 -4.09 -4.73 -8.69
N ILE A 54 -2.93 -4.08 -8.63
CA ILE A 54 -2.79 -2.66 -8.36
C ILE A 54 -2.16 -2.01 -9.59
N CYS A 55 -2.92 -1.20 -10.31
CA CYS A 55 -2.44 -0.58 -11.54
C CYS A 55 -3.06 0.81 -11.77
N ASN A 56 -2.45 1.57 -12.68
CA ASN A 56 -2.98 2.85 -13.12
C ASN A 56 -4.06 2.65 -14.18
N TYR A 57 -5.13 3.47 -14.15
CA TYR A 57 -6.24 3.40 -15.10
C TYR A 57 -5.81 3.66 -16.56
N ILE A 58 -4.77 4.46 -16.79
CA ILE A 58 -4.28 4.79 -18.15
C ILE A 58 -3.67 3.57 -18.83
N ASN A 59 -2.93 2.77 -18.06
CA ASN A 59 -2.24 1.58 -18.56
C ASN A 59 -3.03 0.29 -18.32
N PHE A 60 -4.30 0.44 -17.93
CA PHE A 60 -5.14 -0.69 -17.61
C PHE A 60 -5.38 -1.59 -18.85
N ALA A 61 -5.10 -2.85 -18.67
CA ALA A 61 -5.51 -3.91 -19.60
C ALA A 61 -5.73 -5.18 -18.77
N ILE A 62 -6.86 -5.83 -18.99
CA ILE A 62 -7.10 -7.14 -18.38
C ILE A 62 -6.45 -8.18 -19.30
N PRO A 63 -5.43 -8.91 -18.83
CA PRO A 63 -4.86 -10.01 -19.60
C PRO A 63 -5.92 -11.12 -19.82
N ALA A 64 -5.92 -11.73 -20.99
CA ALA A 64 -6.90 -12.75 -21.37
C ALA A 64 -6.84 -14.00 -20.45
N SER A 65 -5.71 -14.24 -19.81
CA SER A 65 -5.46 -15.35 -18.88
C SER A 65 -6.09 -15.13 -17.51
N VAL A 66 -6.50 -13.91 -17.17
CA VAL A 66 -7.11 -13.64 -15.85
C VAL A 66 -8.56 -14.14 -15.85
N CYS A 67 -8.79 -15.25 -15.16
CA CYS A 67 -10.14 -15.77 -14.95
C CYS A 67 -11.00 -14.75 -14.20
N LYS A 68 -12.29 -14.71 -14.55
CA LYS A 68 -13.28 -13.81 -13.93
C LYS A 68 -13.31 -13.97 -12.40
N ASN A 69 -13.36 -12.85 -11.69
CA ASN A 69 -13.60 -12.75 -10.23
C ASN A 69 -12.54 -13.34 -9.29
N ILE A 70 -11.33 -13.62 -9.74
CA ILE A 70 -10.26 -14.12 -8.87
C ILE A 70 -9.48 -12.98 -8.22
N PHE A 71 -9.38 -11.85 -8.91
CA PHE A 71 -8.62 -10.69 -8.47
C PHE A 71 -9.53 -9.52 -8.08
N LEU A 72 -9.16 -8.85 -6.98
CA LEU A 72 -9.66 -7.50 -6.70
C LEU A 72 -8.74 -6.48 -7.40
N TYR A 73 -9.31 -5.69 -8.31
CA TYR A 73 -8.58 -4.62 -8.98
C TYR A 73 -8.61 -3.35 -8.15
N LYS A 74 -7.43 -2.84 -7.80
CA LYS A 74 -7.24 -1.52 -7.21
C LYS A 74 -6.67 -0.60 -8.27
N ILE A 75 -7.51 0.31 -8.76
CA ILE A 75 -7.21 1.17 -9.90
C ILE A 75 -6.84 2.55 -9.41
N HIS A 76 -5.56 2.90 -9.53
CA HIS A 76 -5.05 4.21 -9.16
C HIS A 76 -5.36 5.24 -10.24
N ILE A 77 -5.88 6.39 -9.81
CA ILE A 77 -6.30 7.51 -10.64
C ILE A 77 -5.48 8.72 -10.22
N HIS A 78 -4.53 9.11 -11.06
CA HIS A 78 -3.70 10.29 -10.87
C HIS A 78 -4.27 11.50 -11.61
N PHE A 79 -4.08 12.68 -11.04
CA PHE A 79 -4.46 13.94 -11.67
C PHE A 79 -3.33 14.49 -12.57
N PRO A 80 -3.66 15.15 -13.72
CA PRO A 80 -5.02 15.36 -14.26
C PRO A 80 -5.65 14.09 -14.83
N ILE A 81 -6.98 13.96 -14.69
CA ILE A 81 -7.72 12.75 -15.09
C ILE A 81 -8.17 12.84 -16.56
N ASP A 82 -7.87 11.80 -17.33
CA ASP A 82 -8.53 11.54 -18.61
C ASP A 82 -9.85 10.80 -18.35
N ILE A 83 -10.95 11.56 -18.37
CA ILE A 83 -12.29 11.04 -18.09
C ILE A 83 -12.70 9.97 -19.11
N LYS A 84 -12.33 10.13 -20.40
CA LYS A 84 -12.67 9.14 -21.42
C LYS A 84 -12.02 7.80 -21.13
N GLN A 85 -10.73 7.84 -20.80
CA GLN A 85 -9.99 6.62 -20.45
C GLN A 85 -10.52 5.99 -19.14
N LEU A 86 -10.90 6.81 -18.15
CA LEU A 86 -11.50 6.33 -16.91
C LEU A 86 -12.80 5.57 -17.17
N ILE A 87 -13.69 6.13 -18.00
CA ILE A 87 -14.97 5.50 -18.39
C ILE A 87 -14.71 4.17 -19.11
N ILE A 88 -13.79 4.15 -20.08
CA ILE A 88 -13.43 2.93 -20.82
C ILE A 88 -12.94 1.85 -19.86
N THR A 89 -12.05 2.22 -18.92
CA THR A 89 -11.48 1.30 -17.94
C THR A 89 -12.56 0.73 -17.00
N THR A 90 -13.40 1.58 -16.44
CA THR A 90 -14.47 1.15 -15.51
C THR A 90 -15.53 0.31 -16.24
N GLN A 91 -15.88 0.66 -17.46
CA GLN A 91 -16.82 -0.12 -18.27
C GLN A 91 -16.25 -1.51 -18.60
N SER A 92 -14.99 -1.59 -19.01
CA SER A 92 -14.31 -2.87 -19.26
C SER A 92 -14.30 -3.78 -18.05
N LEU A 93 -14.10 -3.23 -16.83
CA LEU A 93 -14.16 -3.99 -15.58
C LEU A 93 -15.58 -4.49 -15.28
N LYS A 94 -16.59 -3.64 -15.48
CA LYS A 94 -18.01 -3.98 -15.28
C LYS A 94 -18.47 -5.06 -16.27
N ASP A 95 -18.15 -4.92 -17.55
CA ASP A 95 -18.54 -5.85 -18.62
C ASP A 95 -17.99 -7.25 -18.39
N GLN A 96 -16.81 -7.34 -17.77
CA GLN A 96 -16.18 -8.61 -17.41
C GLN A 96 -16.58 -9.10 -16.00
N ASN A 97 -17.46 -8.36 -15.32
CA ASN A 97 -17.93 -8.67 -13.97
C ASN A 97 -16.78 -8.81 -12.94
N ASN A 98 -15.72 -7.99 -13.10
CA ASN A 98 -14.58 -7.98 -12.17
C ASN A 98 -14.88 -7.14 -10.92
N LEU A 99 -14.34 -7.56 -9.78
CA LEU A 99 -14.37 -6.77 -8.56
C LEU A 99 -13.30 -5.68 -8.65
N PHE A 100 -13.68 -4.42 -8.46
CA PHE A 100 -12.74 -3.31 -8.48
C PHE A 100 -13.06 -2.21 -7.47
N GLU A 101 -12.05 -1.44 -7.13
CA GLU A 101 -12.08 -0.26 -6.29
C GLU A 101 -11.23 0.84 -6.95
N LEU A 102 -11.76 2.05 -7.01
CA LEU A 102 -11.04 3.20 -7.55
C LEU A 102 -10.30 3.93 -6.43
N ILE A 103 -9.01 4.23 -6.64
CA ILE A 103 -8.16 4.91 -5.66
C ILE A 103 -7.73 6.24 -6.27
N PHE A 104 -8.31 7.33 -5.77
CA PHE A 104 -7.95 8.68 -6.21
C PHE A 104 -6.72 9.15 -5.46
N ASP A 105 -5.63 9.36 -6.20
CA ASP A 105 -4.35 9.82 -5.67
C ASP A 105 -4.37 11.35 -5.56
N ILE A 106 -4.51 11.87 -4.35
CA ILE A 106 -4.78 13.27 -4.03
C ILE A 106 -3.49 13.96 -3.55
N ALA A 107 -3.03 14.96 -4.30
CA ALA A 107 -1.86 15.76 -3.93
C ALA A 107 -2.23 17.19 -3.43
N SER A 108 -3.48 17.62 -3.67
CA SER A 108 -3.98 18.95 -3.33
C SER A 108 -5.47 18.93 -2.99
N LEU A 109 -5.96 20.03 -2.43
CA LEU A 109 -7.40 20.23 -2.20
C LEU A 109 -8.18 20.28 -3.53
N ASP A 110 -7.58 20.84 -4.57
CA ASP A 110 -8.18 20.90 -5.92
C ASP A 110 -8.39 19.50 -6.50
N ASP A 111 -7.42 18.60 -6.34
CA ASP A 111 -7.57 17.18 -6.73
C ASP A 111 -8.71 16.51 -5.96
N TYR A 112 -8.81 16.79 -4.67
CA TYR A 112 -9.87 16.24 -3.81
C TYR A 112 -11.26 16.69 -4.28
N LEU A 113 -11.44 17.98 -4.55
CA LEU A 113 -12.72 18.53 -5.03
C LEU A 113 -13.09 17.94 -6.40
N LYS A 114 -12.14 17.88 -7.33
CA LYS A 114 -12.35 17.25 -8.65
C LYS A 114 -12.68 15.76 -8.55
N ALA A 115 -12.04 15.05 -7.63
CA ALA A 115 -12.39 13.65 -7.39
C ALA A 115 -13.83 13.48 -6.94
N TRP A 116 -14.30 14.34 -6.02
CA TRP A 116 -15.70 14.36 -5.58
C TRP A 116 -16.68 14.64 -6.72
N GLU A 117 -16.42 15.64 -7.57
CA GLU A 117 -17.23 15.94 -8.75
C GLU A 117 -17.39 14.69 -9.65
N ILE A 118 -16.27 13.98 -9.90
CA ILE A 118 -16.28 12.75 -10.72
C ILE A 118 -17.05 11.63 -10.03
N ILE A 119 -16.87 11.44 -8.72
CA ILE A 119 -17.56 10.41 -7.95
C ILE A 119 -19.07 10.61 -8.01
N GLU A 120 -19.53 11.85 -7.83
CA GLU A 120 -20.95 12.21 -7.89
C GLU A 120 -21.52 12.10 -9.32
N GLU A 121 -20.81 12.65 -10.31
CA GLU A 121 -21.26 12.63 -11.70
C GLU A 121 -21.41 11.21 -12.25
N TYR A 122 -20.43 10.31 -11.95
CA TYR A 122 -20.41 8.95 -12.47
C TYR A 122 -20.95 7.91 -11.49
N GLN A 123 -21.49 8.33 -10.34
CA GLN A 123 -22.08 7.46 -9.31
C GLN A 123 -21.15 6.30 -8.92
N ILE A 124 -19.92 6.64 -8.49
CA ILE A 124 -18.91 5.66 -8.12
C ILE A 124 -19.14 5.19 -6.69
N ASP A 125 -19.52 3.93 -6.52
CA ASP A 125 -19.85 3.37 -5.20
C ASP A 125 -18.63 2.92 -4.38
N LYS A 126 -17.55 2.47 -5.06
CA LYS A 126 -16.36 1.92 -4.40
C LYS A 126 -15.13 2.74 -4.75
N TYR A 127 -14.74 3.58 -3.82
CA TYR A 127 -13.56 4.43 -3.97
C TYR A 127 -12.83 4.63 -2.65
N GLN A 128 -11.58 5.04 -2.75
CA GLN A 128 -10.74 5.50 -1.64
C GLN A 128 -9.98 6.75 -2.08
N PHE A 129 -9.70 7.65 -1.14
CA PHE A 129 -8.74 8.73 -1.33
C PHE A 129 -7.39 8.28 -0.78
N ASN A 130 -6.35 8.48 -1.57
CA ASN A 130 -4.97 8.16 -1.23
C ASN A 130 -4.14 9.45 -1.31
N PRO A 131 -3.80 10.08 -0.19
CA PRO A 131 -2.93 11.25 -0.20
C PRO A 131 -1.57 10.91 -0.79
N ILE A 132 -1.06 11.73 -1.72
CA ILE A 132 0.27 11.57 -2.31
C ILE A 132 1.19 12.69 -1.86
N TYR A 133 2.28 12.34 -1.17
CA TYR A 133 3.31 13.30 -0.83
C TYR A 133 4.25 13.52 -2.01
N THR A 134 4.30 14.77 -2.50
CA THR A 134 5.08 15.13 -3.70
C THR A 134 6.46 15.72 -3.36
N GLY A 135 6.79 15.87 -2.07
CA GLY A 135 7.96 16.60 -1.59
C GLY A 135 7.72 18.11 -1.44
N TYR A 136 6.66 18.67 -2.02
CA TYR A 136 6.38 20.12 -2.02
C TYR A 136 5.04 20.47 -1.38
N ASN A 137 4.15 19.50 -1.16
CA ASN A 137 2.79 19.73 -0.65
C ASN A 137 2.66 19.46 0.86
N ILE A 138 3.68 19.81 1.62
CA ILE A 138 3.69 19.57 3.09
C ILE A 138 2.55 20.29 3.81
N ASP A 139 2.13 21.45 3.35
CA ASP A 139 1.06 22.21 3.97
C ASP A 139 -0.30 21.51 3.75
N PHE A 140 -0.53 20.95 2.57
CA PHE A 140 -1.70 20.08 2.33
C PHE A 140 -1.71 18.88 3.29
N PHE A 141 -0.54 18.25 3.52
CA PHE A 141 -0.41 17.14 4.46
C PHE A 141 -0.67 17.55 5.90
N LYS A 142 -0.15 18.71 6.35
CA LYS A 142 -0.43 19.23 7.70
C LYS A 142 -1.92 19.45 7.93
N GLU A 143 -2.62 20.02 6.95
CA GLU A 143 -4.04 20.33 7.10
C GLU A 143 -4.96 19.10 7.04
N ASN A 144 -4.62 18.12 6.19
CA ASN A 144 -5.55 17.05 5.80
C ASN A 144 -5.11 15.63 6.19
N VAL A 145 -3.82 15.41 6.51
CA VAL A 145 -3.27 14.08 6.77
C VAL A 145 -2.71 13.95 8.18
N PHE A 146 -2.17 15.05 8.74
CA PHE A 146 -1.65 15.02 10.10
C PHE A 146 -2.77 14.78 11.10
N LEU A 147 -2.54 13.87 12.03
CA LEU A 147 -3.51 13.46 13.03
C LEU A 147 -3.83 14.61 13.99
N LYS A 148 -5.10 14.87 14.16
CA LYS A 148 -5.62 15.72 15.24
C LYS A 148 -5.99 14.85 16.45
N LYS A 149 -6.11 15.47 17.62
CA LYS A 149 -6.55 14.79 18.84
C LYS A 149 -7.91 14.10 18.67
N SER A 150 -8.84 14.75 17.94
CA SER A 150 -10.15 14.19 17.59
C SER A 150 -10.03 12.87 16.84
N ASP A 151 -9.10 12.78 15.87
CA ASP A 151 -8.91 11.58 15.03
C ASP A 151 -8.40 10.41 15.87
N ILE A 152 -7.47 10.69 16.80
CA ILE A 152 -6.93 9.68 17.71
C ILE A 152 -8.02 9.13 18.63
N LEU A 153 -8.85 10.01 19.21
CA LEU A 153 -9.86 9.64 20.18
C LEU A 153 -11.14 9.06 19.56
N SER A 154 -11.43 9.36 18.29
CA SER A 154 -12.60 8.82 17.58
C SER A 154 -12.44 7.37 17.16
N THR A 155 -11.19 6.86 17.12
CA THR A 155 -10.92 5.49 16.69
C THR A 155 -11.26 4.51 17.81
N SER A 156 -12.26 3.66 17.56
CA SER A 156 -12.55 2.52 18.46
C SER A 156 -11.40 1.52 18.39
N MET A 157 -10.86 1.14 19.54
CA MET A 157 -9.73 0.22 19.61
C MET A 157 -9.99 -0.88 20.65
N SER A 158 -9.73 -2.12 20.28
CA SER A 158 -9.78 -3.23 21.22
C SER A 158 -8.50 -3.28 22.09
N ILE A 159 -8.59 -3.96 23.24
CA ILE A 159 -7.42 -4.23 24.09
C ILE A 159 -6.34 -4.99 23.30
N LYS A 160 -6.74 -5.88 22.41
CA LYS A 160 -5.82 -6.61 21.52
C LYS A 160 -5.04 -5.66 20.62
N ASP A 161 -5.73 -4.71 19.98
CA ASP A 161 -5.09 -3.74 19.09
C ASP A 161 -4.10 -2.84 19.85
N PHE A 162 -4.43 -2.48 21.09
CA PHE A 162 -3.54 -1.72 21.95
C PHE A 162 -2.20 -2.43 22.20
N PHE A 163 -2.23 -3.73 22.51
CA PHE A 163 -1.02 -4.51 22.68
C PHE A 163 -0.27 -4.77 21.37
N ILE A 164 -0.99 -5.00 20.28
CA ILE A 164 -0.38 -5.20 18.95
C ILE A 164 0.44 -3.97 18.55
N LYS A 165 -0.11 -2.76 18.73
CA LYS A 165 0.58 -1.50 18.38
C LYS A 165 1.88 -1.26 19.19
N GLN A 166 2.03 -1.90 20.34
CA GLN A 166 3.26 -1.86 21.12
C GLN A 166 4.36 -2.76 20.56
N MET A 167 3.99 -3.79 19.82
CA MET A 167 4.91 -4.85 19.40
C MET A 167 5.27 -4.77 17.92
N ILE A 168 4.30 -4.43 17.06
CA ILE A 168 4.46 -4.49 15.61
C ILE A 168 3.86 -3.27 14.93
N ASN A 169 4.36 -3.00 13.73
CA ASN A 169 3.77 -2.03 12.82
C ASN A 169 2.65 -2.68 12.01
N ASN A 170 1.40 -2.34 12.31
CA ASN A 170 0.23 -2.88 11.61
C ASN A 170 0.20 -2.57 10.10
N ASN A 171 0.91 -1.53 9.66
CA ASN A 171 0.98 -1.15 8.26
C ASN A 171 1.93 -2.06 7.47
N ASP A 172 2.98 -2.56 8.11
CA ASP A 172 4.10 -3.23 7.44
C ASP A 172 4.26 -4.70 7.83
N PHE A 173 3.84 -5.08 9.05
CA PHE A 173 4.10 -6.43 9.57
C PHE A 173 3.58 -7.53 8.64
N GLY A 174 4.48 -8.43 8.29
CA GLY A 174 4.19 -9.55 7.39
C GLY A 174 4.15 -9.19 5.90
N LYS A 175 4.40 -7.92 5.52
CA LYS A 175 4.51 -7.52 4.11
C LYS A 175 5.91 -7.79 3.58
N ILE A 176 5.96 -8.29 2.36
CA ILE A 176 7.20 -8.46 1.59
C ILE A 176 6.95 -7.97 0.17
N ASN A 177 7.83 -7.12 -0.32
CA ASN A 177 7.80 -6.56 -1.65
C ASN A 177 8.94 -7.16 -2.47
N ILE A 178 8.63 -7.86 -3.55
CA ILE A 178 9.60 -8.42 -4.49
C ILE A 178 9.65 -7.51 -5.71
N MET A 179 10.80 -6.89 -5.93
CA MET A 179 11.01 -5.96 -7.02
C MET A 179 11.32 -6.69 -8.34
N PRO A 180 11.15 -6.04 -9.50
CA PRO A 180 11.41 -6.66 -10.82
C PRO A 180 12.83 -7.20 -11.01
N ASN A 181 13.81 -6.69 -10.28
CA ASN A 181 15.20 -7.16 -10.28
C ASN A 181 15.45 -8.33 -9.31
N GLY A 182 14.42 -8.80 -8.59
CA GLY A 182 14.50 -9.86 -7.60
C GLY A 182 14.86 -9.38 -6.19
N ASP A 183 15.10 -8.11 -5.98
CA ASP A 183 15.35 -7.56 -4.65
C ASP A 183 14.09 -7.64 -3.79
N VAL A 184 14.27 -7.95 -2.52
CA VAL A 184 13.19 -8.16 -1.55
C VAL A 184 13.28 -7.12 -0.45
N HIS A 185 12.16 -6.43 -0.22
CA HIS A 185 12.03 -5.40 0.80
C HIS A 185 10.86 -5.72 1.73
N SER A 186 11.02 -5.51 3.01
CA SER A 186 9.88 -5.46 3.96
C SER A 186 9.07 -4.17 3.74
N ASN A 187 9.76 -3.07 3.45
CA ASN A 187 9.18 -1.80 3.05
C ASN A 187 10.10 -1.15 2.00
N ILE A 188 9.50 -0.65 0.91
CA ILE A 188 10.25 -0.09 -0.24
C ILE A 188 11.05 1.17 0.09
N ASN A 189 10.74 1.85 1.20
CA ASN A 189 11.47 3.03 1.68
C ASN A 189 12.77 2.67 2.43
N TYR A 190 13.03 1.40 2.67
CA TYR A 190 14.26 0.89 3.26
C TYR A 190 15.10 0.09 2.25
N PRO A 191 16.40 -0.08 2.52
CA PRO A 191 17.25 -0.93 1.69
C PRO A 191 16.70 -2.37 1.57
N ALA A 192 17.05 -3.05 0.48
CA ALA A 192 16.67 -4.44 0.27
C ALA A 192 17.21 -5.33 1.39
N LEU A 193 16.38 -6.25 1.86
CA LEU A 193 16.79 -7.31 2.77
C LEU A 193 17.75 -8.29 2.11
N GLY A 194 17.54 -8.55 0.82
CA GLY A 194 18.35 -9.42 -0.03
C GLY A 194 17.68 -9.61 -1.37
N ASN A 195 17.97 -10.75 -2.05
CA ASN A 195 17.46 -11.03 -3.38
C ASN A 195 17.00 -12.50 -3.47
N ILE A 196 15.88 -12.77 -4.16
CA ILE A 196 15.30 -14.11 -4.32
C ILE A 196 16.24 -15.12 -4.97
N CYS A 197 17.26 -14.66 -5.69
CA CYS A 197 18.25 -15.52 -6.33
C CYS A 197 19.32 -16.04 -5.38
N THR A 198 19.49 -15.41 -4.22
CA THR A 198 20.61 -15.67 -3.28
C THR A 198 20.17 -15.99 -1.86
N HIS A 199 18.92 -15.69 -1.50
CA HIS A 199 18.40 -15.89 -0.15
C HIS A 199 17.06 -16.61 -0.20
N SER A 200 16.83 -17.48 0.79
CA SER A 200 15.49 -18.03 1.04
C SER A 200 14.57 -17.00 1.70
N ILE A 201 13.26 -17.24 1.64
CA ILE A 201 12.29 -16.39 2.35
C ILE A 201 12.53 -16.36 3.85
N PHE A 202 12.91 -17.47 4.44
CA PHE A 202 13.15 -17.59 5.89
C PHE A 202 14.33 -16.72 6.33
N GLU A 203 15.44 -16.70 5.57
CA GLU A 203 16.58 -15.82 5.86
C GLU A 203 16.20 -14.35 5.79
N LEU A 204 15.37 -13.96 4.82
CA LEU A 204 14.92 -12.57 4.67
C LEU A 204 13.96 -12.15 5.78
N ILE A 205 13.04 -13.03 6.19
CA ILE A 205 12.14 -12.80 7.33
C ILE A 205 12.95 -12.67 8.62
N GLN A 206 13.91 -13.58 8.85
CA GLN A 206 14.76 -13.52 10.04
C GLN A 206 15.54 -12.21 10.08
N LYS A 207 16.11 -11.78 8.97
CA LYS A 207 16.84 -10.52 8.87
C LYS A 207 15.95 -9.31 9.20
N GLU A 208 14.71 -9.26 8.71
CA GLU A 208 13.79 -8.16 9.04
C GLU A 208 13.43 -8.17 10.54
N ILE A 209 13.23 -9.34 11.14
CA ILE A 209 12.93 -9.47 12.58
C ILE A 209 14.13 -9.01 13.41
N GLU A 210 15.35 -9.37 13.02
CA GLU A 210 16.59 -8.99 13.72
C GLU A 210 16.89 -7.49 13.58
N GLU A 211 16.73 -6.93 12.39
CA GLU A 211 16.98 -5.51 12.12
C GLU A 211 15.84 -4.60 12.62
N GLY A 212 14.59 -5.06 12.60
CA GLY A 212 13.40 -4.40 13.14
C GLY A 212 13.06 -3.06 12.50
N LYS A 213 13.48 -2.82 11.25
CA LYS A 213 13.36 -1.49 10.61
C LYS A 213 11.96 -1.14 10.17
N SER A 214 11.18 -2.13 9.74
CA SER A 214 9.84 -1.92 9.21
C SER A 214 8.78 -2.60 10.07
N TRP A 215 8.83 -3.92 10.19
CA TRP A 215 7.80 -4.70 10.87
C TRP A 215 7.68 -4.41 12.37
N LEU A 216 8.81 -4.05 13.02
CA LEU A 216 8.88 -3.73 14.45
C LEU A 216 8.98 -2.22 14.70
N ARG A 217 8.75 -1.38 13.70
CA ARG A 217 8.73 0.06 13.83
C ARG A 217 7.45 0.51 14.54
N VAL A 218 7.56 0.83 15.81
CA VAL A 218 6.46 1.30 16.65
C VAL A 218 6.71 2.75 17.12
N ARG A 219 5.74 3.37 17.78
CA ARG A 219 5.83 4.76 18.27
C ARG A 219 6.63 4.90 19.56
N ASN A 220 7.87 4.40 19.56
CA ASN A 220 8.78 4.43 20.71
C ASN A 220 9.87 5.51 20.63
N GLN A 221 9.84 6.37 19.60
CA GLN A 221 10.78 7.47 19.41
C GLN A 221 10.14 8.79 19.86
N GLU A 222 10.98 9.78 20.19
CA GLU A 222 10.52 11.13 20.47
C GLU A 222 9.84 11.74 19.23
N PRO A 223 8.75 12.49 19.45
CA PRO A 223 8.10 12.87 20.72
C PRO A 223 7.05 11.86 21.20
N CYS A 224 6.79 10.77 20.47
CA CYS A 224 5.68 9.85 20.73
C CYS A 224 5.88 9.03 22.02
N ASN A 225 7.13 8.71 22.37
CA ASN A 225 7.46 7.95 23.59
C ASN A 225 7.03 8.64 24.90
N ALA A 226 6.90 9.97 24.89
CA ALA A 226 6.42 10.77 26.02
C ALA A 226 4.94 11.17 25.91
N CYS A 227 4.26 10.74 24.84
CA CYS A 227 2.87 11.16 24.56
C CYS A 227 1.87 10.24 25.26
N ILE A 228 0.87 10.83 25.94
CA ILE A 228 -0.20 10.06 26.59
C ILE A 228 -1.08 9.29 25.62
N TYR A 229 -1.06 9.66 24.32
CA TYR A 229 -1.80 8.99 23.24
C TYR A 229 -0.95 7.98 22.46
N GLN A 230 0.29 7.72 22.88
CA GLN A 230 1.28 6.90 22.16
C GLN A 230 0.68 5.65 21.52
N TRP A 231 0.00 4.83 22.31
CA TRP A 231 -0.55 3.54 21.86
C TRP A 231 -1.99 3.61 21.34
N LEU A 232 -2.61 4.78 21.46
CA LEU A 232 -3.89 5.05 20.81
C LEU A 232 -3.71 5.41 19.34
N CYS A 233 -2.58 6.05 18.99
CA CYS A 233 -2.26 6.42 17.62
C CYS A 233 -2.16 5.20 16.69
N PRO A 234 -2.43 5.36 15.39
CA PRO A 234 -2.09 4.35 14.40
C PRO A 234 -0.58 4.08 14.37
N SER A 235 -0.19 2.90 13.92
CA SER A 235 1.22 2.57 13.69
C SER A 235 1.88 3.59 12.76
N PRO A 236 3.21 3.80 12.87
CA PRO A 236 3.94 4.69 11.97
C PRO A 236 3.69 4.33 10.51
N SER A 237 3.47 5.33 9.67
CA SER A 237 3.17 5.19 8.25
C SER A 237 4.40 5.45 7.36
N ASP A 238 4.31 5.13 6.08
CA ASP A 238 5.36 5.45 5.12
C ASP A 238 5.53 6.96 4.90
N TYR A 239 4.49 7.75 5.12
CA TYR A 239 4.58 9.20 5.03
C TYR A 239 5.60 9.81 6.02
N GLU A 240 5.71 9.24 7.23
CA GLU A 240 6.71 9.68 8.21
C GLU A 240 8.14 9.47 7.69
N ILE A 241 8.38 8.36 6.97
CA ILE A 241 9.68 8.10 6.33
C ILE A 241 9.91 9.08 5.17
N MET A 242 8.91 9.24 4.30
CA MET A 242 9.02 10.10 3.11
C MET A 242 9.18 11.57 3.45
N ILE A 243 8.51 12.04 4.52
CA ILE A 243 8.57 13.43 5.01
C ILE A 243 9.82 13.65 5.88
N GLY A 244 10.39 12.58 6.43
CA GLY A 244 11.54 12.64 7.33
C GLY A 244 11.18 13.12 8.76
N GLN A 245 9.97 12.79 9.22
CA GLN A 245 9.49 13.12 10.56
C GLN A 245 9.16 11.86 11.33
N THR A 246 9.32 11.89 12.66
CA THR A 246 9.02 10.74 13.53
C THR A 246 7.53 10.61 13.83
N ASN A 247 6.75 11.64 13.59
CA ASN A 247 5.29 11.66 13.72
C ASN A 247 4.66 12.68 12.76
N LEU A 248 3.42 12.43 12.40
CA LEU A 248 2.59 13.35 11.64
C LEU A 248 1.34 13.67 12.44
N CYS A 249 1.47 14.56 13.45
CA CYS A 249 0.34 14.96 14.28
C CYS A 249 0.47 16.38 14.81
N HIS A 250 -0.68 16.98 15.19
CA HIS A 250 -0.80 18.32 15.77
C HIS A 250 -0.81 18.31 17.30
N VAL A 251 -0.74 17.15 17.94
CA VAL A 251 -0.81 17.06 19.41
C VAL A 251 0.48 17.59 20.03
N ASN A 252 0.34 18.61 20.88
CA ASN A 252 1.45 19.14 21.65
C ASN A 252 1.60 18.32 22.94
N ILE A 253 2.75 17.64 23.09
CA ILE A 253 3.03 16.81 24.27
C ILE A 253 3.13 17.59 25.56
N HIS A 254 3.59 18.85 25.52
CA HIS A 254 3.74 19.72 26.68
C HIS A 254 2.42 20.37 27.10
N ASN A 255 1.46 20.42 26.20
CA ASN A 255 0.11 20.91 26.46
C ASN A 255 -0.93 20.13 25.64
N PRO A 256 -1.30 18.91 26.07
CA PRO A 256 -2.20 18.03 25.31
C PRO A 256 -3.62 18.59 25.14
N ASN A 257 -3.94 19.71 25.79
CA ASN A 257 -5.24 20.40 25.65
C ASN A 257 -5.20 21.53 24.60
N CYS A 258 -4.01 21.93 24.12
CA CYS A 258 -3.85 22.90 23.05
C CYS A 258 -3.53 22.14 21.74
N GLU A 259 -4.45 22.15 20.80
CA GLU A 259 -4.13 21.91 19.41
C GLU A 259 -3.44 23.19 18.91
N ASN A 260 -2.26 23.08 18.33
CA ASN A 260 -1.67 24.21 17.61
C ASN A 260 -2.59 24.51 16.42
N LEU A 261 -3.22 25.67 16.46
CA LEU A 261 -4.01 26.27 15.37
C LEU A 261 -3.13 26.56 14.15
#